data_91ac5e289c2e8fa1fd8f3fcbc2f82631
#
_entry.id   91ac5e289c2e8fa1fd8f3fcbc2f82631
#
_cell.length_a   1.000
_cell.length_b   1.000
_cell.length_c   1.000
_cell.angle_alpha   90.00
_cell.angle_beta   90.00
_cell.angle_gamma   90.00
#
_symmetry.space_group_name_H-M   'P 1'
#
loop_
_entity.id
_entity.type
_entity.pdbx_description
1 polymer ?
#
loop_
_entity_poly.entity_id
_entity_poly.type
_entity_poly.pdbx_seq_one_letter_code
_entity_poly.pdbx_strand_id
1 'polypeptide(L)'
;MRKFLISILSLLLLTSCENAPLKMVEQQLTATVSSESPLDREIKGLLEKGISMSERKRQVAVIEACFQRCTTPERARQLAALCFTKTLGTSFMPFDLAEIALAETGGNRLSGTAVSSKGAVGVWQLMPVRAKSHGYDPQEMENDEKCAEAAVRELYSKLEMARGNLDRAKKFYCGQGPQAEMYLRKVHKVRREMLAELERQTERLAMDDDGTRTR
;
A
#
# COMPACT_ATOMS: atom_id res chain seq x y z
N MET A 1 4.07 -80.64 -29.14
CA MET A 1 3.04 -81.58 -29.64
C MET A 1 1.69 -80.86 -29.56
N ARG A 2 1.01 -80.95 -30.71
CA ARG A 2 -0.44 -80.90 -30.93
C ARG A 2 -1.16 -79.62 -30.50
N LYS A 3 -1.53 -78.77 -31.46
CA LYS A 3 -2.57 -78.87 -32.49
C LYS A 3 -3.96 -78.45 -32.03
N PHE A 4 -4.48 -77.46 -32.81
CA PHE A 4 -5.82 -77.38 -33.43
C PHE A 4 -6.93 -76.85 -32.51
N LEU A 5 -7.93 -76.14 -32.95
CA LEU A 5 -8.54 -75.71 -34.24
C LEU A 5 -9.53 -74.57 -33.94
N ILE A 6 -9.53 -73.53 -34.73
CA ILE A 6 -10.61 -72.97 -35.51
C ILE A 6 -12.04 -73.18 -35.00
N SER A 7 -12.78 -72.19 -34.77
CA SER A 7 -14.09 -72.04 -35.40
C SER A 7 -14.57 -70.57 -35.40
N ILE A 8 -14.93 -70.14 -36.57
CA ILE A 8 -15.59 -68.97 -37.03
C ILE A 8 -17.05 -69.04 -36.55
N LEU A 9 -17.59 -67.93 -36.05
CA LEU A 9 -18.99 -67.61 -36.37
C LEU A 9 -19.19 -66.06 -36.25
N SER A 10 -19.46 -65.52 -37.41
CA SER A 10 -20.01 -64.21 -37.61
C SER A 10 -21.40 -64.05 -36.99
N LEU A 11 -21.69 -62.99 -36.32
CA LEU A 11 -23.05 -62.45 -36.40
C LEU A 11 -22.99 -60.96 -36.15
N LEU A 12 -23.47 -60.20 -37.17
CA LEU A 12 -23.83 -58.81 -37.14
C LEU A 12 -24.83 -58.52 -36.00
N LEU A 13 -24.64 -57.45 -35.33
CA LEU A 13 -25.76 -56.58 -34.94
C LEU A 13 -25.30 -55.13 -34.88
N LEU A 14 -25.99 -54.33 -35.63
CA LEU A 14 -26.02 -52.92 -35.76
C LEU A 14 -26.46 -52.25 -34.47
N THR A 15 -26.13 -50.94 -34.43
CA THR A 15 -26.72 -49.84 -33.65
C THR A 15 -26.11 -49.60 -32.27
N SER A 16 -25.44 -48.52 -32.11
CA SER A 16 -26.03 -47.26 -31.69
C SER A 16 -24.92 -46.20 -31.63
N CYS A 17 -25.01 -45.24 -32.52
CA CYS A 17 -24.33 -43.97 -32.31
C CYS A 17 -25.03 -43.24 -31.18
N GLU A 18 -24.39 -43.14 -30.04
CA GLU A 18 -24.77 -42.17 -29.00
C GLU A 18 -23.57 -41.36 -28.55
N ASN A 19 -23.57 -40.13 -29.02
CA ASN A 19 -23.12 -38.90 -28.37
C ASN A 19 -22.04 -38.97 -27.24
N ALA A 20 -20.82 -39.32 -27.59
CA ALA A 20 -19.70 -39.20 -26.65
C ALA A 20 -18.68 -38.10 -26.91
N PRO A 21 -18.77 -37.22 -27.93
CA PRO A 21 -17.78 -36.15 -28.08
C PRO A 21 -18.16 -34.83 -27.41
N LEU A 22 -19.42 -34.53 -27.08
CA LEU A 22 -19.83 -33.22 -26.56
C LEU A 22 -19.47 -33.01 -25.09
N LYS A 23 -19.51 -34.04 -24.26
CA LYS A 23 -19.11 -33.91 -22.83
C LYS A 23 -17.61 -33.78 -22.61
N MET A 24 -16.78 -34.33 -23.45
CA MET A 24 -15.32 -34.17 -23.37
C MET A 24 -14.86 -32.76 -23.82
N VAL A 25 -15.56 -32.16 -24.78
CA VAL A 25 -15.23 -30.77 -25.22
C VAL A 25 -15.65 -29.77 -24.15
N GLU A 26 -16.78 -29.97 -23.49
CA GLU A 26 -17.25 -29.08 -22.43
C GLU A 26 -16.37 -29.17 -21.15
N GLN A 27 -15.85 -30.33 -20.83
CA GLN A 27 -14.87 -30.50 -19.73
C GLN A 27 -13.49 -29.95 -20.08
N GLN A 28 -13.09 -29.92 -21.35
CA GLN A 28 -11.84 -29.28 -21.76
C GLN A 28 -11.96 -27.74 -21.82
N LEU A 29 -13.15 -27.20 -22.16
CA LEU A 29 -13.37 -25.76 -22.15
C LEU A 29 -13.43 -25.17 -20.72
N THR A 30 -13.92 -25.93 -19.74
CA THR A 30 -13.95 -25.47 -18.34
C THR A 30 -12.60 -25.62 -17.64
N ALA A 31 -11.71 -26.49 -18.12
CA ALA A 31 -10.34 -26.63 -17.57
C ALA A 31 -9.35 -25.58 -18.09
N THR A 32 -9.69 -24.84 -19.15
CA THR A 32 -8.83 -23.79 -19.73
C THR A 32 -9.05 -22.39 -19.17
N VAL A 33 -9.97 -22.20 -18.20
CA VAL A 33 -10.33 -20.88 -17.66
C VAL A 33 -9.56 -20.51 -16.37
N SER A 34 -8.57 -21.25 -15.91
CA SER A 34 -7.92 -20.91 -14.65
C SER A 34 -6.39 -20.91 -14.62
N SER A 35 -5.71 -20.73 -15.74
CA SER A 35 -4.30 -20.34 -15.68
C SER A 35 -4.15 -18.97 -16.31
N GLU A 36 -4.17 -17.91 -15.47
CA GLU A 36 -3.70 -16.59 -15.91
C GLU A 36 -2.34 -16.77 -16.62
N SER A 37 -2.25 -16.36 -17.88
CA SER A 37 -0.99 -16.43 -18.61
C SER A 37 0.08 -15.61 -17.90
N PRO A 38 1.36 -15.90 -18.09
CA PRO A 38 2.44 -15.05 -17.58
C PRO A 38 2.26 -13.58 -18.00
N LEU A 39 1.77 -13.35 -19.21
CA LEU A 39 1.48 -12.03 -19.76
C LEU A 39 0.32 -11.35 -19.03
N ASP A 40 -0.78 -12.07 -18.74
CA ASP A 40 -1.92 -11.51 -18.01
C ASP A 40 -1.52 -11.07 -16.60
N ARG A 41 -0.66 -11.85 -15.93
CA ARG A 41 -0.09 -11.48 -14.62
C ARG A 41 0.79 -10.25 -14.70
N GLU A 42 1.60 -10.12 -15.75
CA GLU A 42 2.44 -8.96 -15.95
C GLU A 42 1.61 -7.70 -16.26
N ILE A 43 0.61 -7.81 -17.14
CA ILE A 43 -0.34 -6.71 -17.46
C ILE A 43 -1.08 -6.29 -16.19
N LYS A 44 -1.60 -7.23 -15.42
CA LYS A 44 -2.28 -6.93 -14.15
C LYS A 44 -1.36 -6.22 -13.17
N GLY A 45 -0.12 -6.70 -13.01
CA GLY A 45 0.89 -6.06 -12.18
C GLY A 45 1.26 -4.64 -12.64
N LEU A 46 1.29 -4.38 -13.95
CA LEU A 46 1.51 -3.04 -14.50
C LEU A 46 0.30 -2.12 -14.27
N LEU A 47 -0.92 -2.64 -14.44
CA LEU A 47 -2.15 -1.89 -14.17
C LEU A 47 -2.29 -1.55 -12.68
N GLU A 48 -2.01 -2.50 -11.78
CA GLU A 48 -2.00 -2.28 -10.34
C GLU A 48 -0.97 -1.23 -9.93
N LYS A 49 0.24 -1.27 -10.51
CA LYS A 49 1.26 -0.22 -10.30
C LYS A 49 0.79 1.14 -10.82
N GLY A 50 0.12 1.19 -11.97
CA GLY A 50 -0.44 2.42 -12.54
C GLY A 50 -1.53 3.03 -11.65
N ILE A 51 -2.46 2.22 -11.16
CA ILE A 51 -3.51 2.64 -10.22
C ILE A 51 -2.89 3.14 -8.92
N SER A 52 -1.95 2.37 -8.35
CA SER A 52 -1.23 2.77 -7.14
C SER A 52 -0.47 4.08 -7.31
N MET A 53 0.10 4.36 -8.47
CA MET A 53 0.81 5.61 -8.76
C MET A 53 -0.15 6.80 -8.83
N SER A 54 -1.31 6.66 -9.49
CA SER A 54 -2.33 7.69 -9.55
C SER A 54 -2.89 8.00 -8.16
N GLU A 55 -3.16 6.98 -7.37
CA GLU A 55 -3.61 7.11 -5.99
C GLU A 55 -2.56 7.81 -5.12
N ARG A 56 -1.28 7.42 -5.23
CA ARG A 56 -0.17 8.08 -4.54
C ARG A 56 -0.08 9.55 -4.87
N LYS A 57 -0.22 9.93 -6.16
CA LYS A 57 -0.20 11.34 -6.59
C LYS A 57 -1.37 12.12 -6.00
N ARG A 58 -2.58 11.57 -5.97
CA ARG A 58 -3.75 12.22 -5.34
C ARG A 58 -3.50 12.49 -3.86
N GLN A 59 -2.86 11.56 -3.15
CA GLN A 59 -2.54 11.73 -1.74
C GLN A 59 -1.59 12.89 -1.47
N VAL A 60 -0.69 13.25 -2.40
CA VAL A 60 0.28 14.35 -2.20
C VAL A 60 -0.42 15.69 -1.97
N ALA A 61 -1.39 16.05 -2.80
CA ALA A 61 -2.12 17.31 -2.66
C ALA A 61 -2.89 17.38 -1.33
N VAL A 62 -3.44 16.25 -0.90
CA VAL A 62 -4.13 16.13 0.40
C VAL A 62 -3.17 16.28 1.56
N ILE A 63 -1.99 15.63 1.50
CA ILE A 63 -0.95 15.74 2.53
C ILE A 63 -0.49 17.20 2.64
N GLU A 64 -0.20 17.85 1.50
CA GLU A 64 0.19 19.26 1.47
C GLU A 64 -0.86 20.14 2.17
N ALA A 65 -2.14 19.99 1.82
CA ALA A 65 -3.23 20.75 2.43
C ALA A 65 -3.35 20.50 3.95
N CYS A 66 -3.16 19.27 4.40
CA CYS A 66 -3.19 18.93 5.83
C CYS A 66 -1.96 19.50 6.57
N PHE A 67 -0.77 19.43 5.96
CA PHE A 67 0.46 19.96 6.54
C PHE A 67 0.44 21.49 6.61
N GLN A 68 -0.14 22.20 5.64
CA GLN A 68 -0.31 23.66 5.65
C GLN A 68 -1.09 24.17 6.86
N ARG A 69 -1.92 23.34 7.48
CA ARG A 69 -2.60 23.68 8.75
C ARG A 69 -1.63 23.76 9.94
N CYS A 70 -0.43 23.18 9.80
CA CYS A 70 0.56 23.08 10.87
C CYS A 70 1.83 23.89 10.60
N THR A 71 2.18 24.16 9.33
CA THR A 71 3.45 24.79 8.96
C THR A 71 3.31 25.70 7.74
N THR A 72 4.43 26.26 7.22
CA THR A 72 4.40 27.12 6.02
C THR A 72 4.08 26.30 4.75
N PRO A 73 3.49 26.93 3.71
CA PRO A 73 3.18 26.23 2.47
C PRO A 73 4.39 25.54 1.81
N GLU A 74 5.56 26.20 1.82
CA GLU A 74 6.79 25.68 1.24
C GLU A 74 7.24 24.40 1.96
N ARG A 75 7.24 24.43 3.29
CA ARG A 75 7.60 23.29 4.11
C ARG A 75 6.58 22.15 3.97
N ALA A 76 5.30 22.48 3.93
CA ALA A 76 4.24 21.50 3.71
C ALA A 76 4.44 20.73 2.39
N ARG A 77 4.75 21.47 1.31
CA ARG A 77 5.03 20.89 -0.01
C ARG A 77 6.27 20.00 0.01
N GLN A 78 7.35 20.44 0.64
CA GLN A 78 8.58 19.64 0.78
C GLN A 78 8.32 18.34 1.52
N LEU A 79 7.65 18.39 2.67
CA LEU A 79 7.33 17.20 3.46
C LEU A 79 6.34 16.26 2.76
N ALA A 80 5.35 16.80 2.03
CA ALA A 80 4.43 15.99 1.22
C ALA A 80 5.18 15.26 0.10
N ALA A 81 6.13 15.93 -0.56
CA ALA A 81 6.99 15.31 -1.56
C ALA A 81 7.86 14.19 -0.95
N LEU A 82 8.39 14.37 0.27
CA LEU A 82 9.12 13.32 0.98
C LEU A 82 8.22 12.12 1.32
N CYS A 83 6.99 12.35 1.78
CA CYS A 83 6.04 11.25 2.01
C CYS A 83 5.79 10.44 0.73
N PHE A 84 5.71 11.10 -0.43
CA PHE A 84 5.56 10.43 -1.71
C PHE A 84 6.83 9.67 -2.11
N THR A 85 7.98 10.36 -2.17
CA THR A 85 9.22 9.80 -2.73
C THR A 85 9.78 8.67 -1.88
N LYS A 86 9.74 8.79 -0.54
CA LYS A 86 10.29 7.76 0.36
C LYS A 86 9.38 6.54 0.52
N THR A 87 8.12 6.63 0.10
CA THR A 87 7.22 5.45 0.03
C THR A 87 7.17 4.80 -1.35
N LEU A 88 7.81 5.38 -2.38
CA LEU A 88 7.90 4.74 -3.70
C LEU A 88 8.65 3.41 -3.63
N GLY A 89 8.12 2.40 -4.33
CA GLY A 89 8.70 1.05 -4.32
C GLY A 89 8.50 0.27 -3.02
N THR A 90 7.75 0.83 -2.06
CA THR A 90 7.41 0.20 -0.79
C THR A 90 5.94 -0.25 -0.75
N SER A 91 5.58 -1.05 0.25
CA SER A 91 4.18 -1.40 0.52
C SER A 91 3.39 -0.28 1.22
N PHE A 92 4.06 0.79 1.64
CA PHE A 92 3.41 1.93 2.29
C PHE A 92 2.88 2.95 1.29
N MET A 93 1.76 3.58 1.64
CA MET A 93 1.22 4.73 0.91
C MET A 93 1.75 6.05 1.51
N PRO A 94 1.79 7.16 0.75
CA PRO A 94 2.20 8.46 1.27
C PRO A 94 1.46 8.87 2.55
N PHE A 95 0.17 8.54 2.67
CA PHE A 95 -0.62 8.77 3.88
C PHE A 95 -0.05 8.06 5.11
N ASP A 96 0.55 6.87 4.96
CA ASP A 96 1.10 6.13 6.10
C ASP A 96 2.25 6.87 6.76
N LEU A 97 3.09 7.53 5.96
CA LEU A 97 4.19 8.33 6.47
C LEU A 97 3.73 9.69 6.97
N ALA A 98 2.75 10.31 6.29
CA ALA A 98 2.21 11.62 6.65
C ALA A 98 1.46 11.61 7.98
N GLU A 99 0.66 10.57 8.25
CA GLU A 99 -0.08 10.47 9.52
C GLU A 99 0.84 10.30 10.72
N ILE A 100 1.99 9.60 10.55
CA ILE A 100 3.01 9.51 11.58
C ILE A 100 3.59 10.91 11.84
N ALA A 101 4.00 11.65 10.80
CA ALA A 101 4.52 13.02 10.95
C ALA A 101 3.55 13.93 11.73
N LEU A 102 2.26 13.93 11.35
CA LEU A 102 1.24 14.71 12.02
C LEU A 102 0.98 14.23 13.47
N ALA A 103 1.03 12.92 13.69
CA ALA A 103 0.89 12.37 15.03
C ALA A 103 2.07 12.72 15.93
N GLU A 104 3.29 12.75 15.41
CA GLU A 104 4.49 13.06 16.17
C GLU A 104 4.65 14.58 16.38
N THR A 105 4.76 15.34 15.29
CA THR A 105 5.18 16.74 15.33
C THR A 105 4.16 17.73 14.75
N GLY A 106 2.94 17.31 14.41
CA GLY A 106 1.90 18.23 13.91
C GLY A 106 1.62 19.40 14.88
N GLY A 107 1.59 19.12 16.17
CA GLY A 107 1.47 20.16 17.20
C GLY A 107 2.73 21.04 17.41
N ASN A 108 3.87 20.64 16.84
CA ASN A 108 5.13 21.37 16.85
C ASN A 108 5.55 21.84 15.43
N ARG A 109 4.57 22.25 14.63
CA ARG A 109 4.74 22.85 13.31
C ARG A 109 5.54 22.00 12.32
N LEU A 110 5.55 20.67 12.50
CA LEU A 110 6.35 19.73 11.70
C LEU A 110 7.83 20.12 11.64
N SER A 111 8.40 20.53 12.78
CA SER A 111 9.78 20.96 12.87
C SER A 111 10.77 19.81 12.69
N GLY A 112 11.77 19.99 11.81
CA GLY A 112 12.90 19.06 11.65
C GLY A 112 13.81 19.02 12.86
N THR A 113 13.89 20.12 13.63
CA THR A 113 14.70 20.21 14.85
C THR A 113 13.91 19.89 16.12
N ALA A 114 12.71 19.31 16.00
CA ALA A 114 11.91 18.91 17.14
C ALA A 114 12.62 17.81 17.95
N VAL A 115 12.75 18.02 19.24
CA VAL A 115 13.30 17.01 20.18
C VAL A 115 12.26 16.74 21.25
N SER A 116 11.89 15.48 21.46
CA SER A 116 10.98 15.09 22.53
C SER A 116 11.69 15.04 23.90
N SER A 117 10.92 15.01 24.97
CA SER A 117 11.45 14.80 26.32
C SER A 117 12.23 13.48 26.51
N LYS A 118 12.02 12.51 25.61
CA LYS A 118 12.73 11.23 25.59
C LYS A 118 13.91 11.22 24.60
N GLY A 119 14.21 12.34 23.96
CA GLY A 119 15.31 12.49 23.01
C GLY A 119 15.02 12.00 21.59
N ALA A 120 13.76 11.74 21.21
CA ALA A 120 13.40 11.48 19.82
C ALA A 120 13.54 12.76 18.99
N VAL A 121 14.07 12.66 17.76
CA VAL A 121 14.48 13.81 16.94
C VAL A 121 13.75 13.81 15.59
N GLY A 122 13.50 15.02 15.08
CA GLY A 122 13.03 15.27 13.71
C GLY A 122 11.51 15.17 13.54
N VAL A 123 11.05 15.34 12.31
CA VAL A 123 9.63 15.34 11.96
C VAL A 123 8.93 14.05 12.36
N TRP A 124 9.57 12.91 12.16
CA TRP A 124 9.04 11.58 12.45
C TRP A 124 9.51 11.02 13.81
N GLN A 125 10.17 11.83 14.63
CA GLN A 125 10.54 11.53 16.02
C GLN A 125 11.27 10.18 16.19
N LEU A 126 12.38 10.00 15.44
CA LEU A 126 13.22 8.82 15.61
C LEU A 126 14.02 8.89 16.91
N MET A 127 13.94 7.82 17.71
CA MET A 127 14.83 7.66 18.87
C MET A 127 16.29 7.47 18.41
N PRO A 128 17.30 8.05 19.09
CA PRO A 128 18.70 7.91 18.72
C PRO A 128 19.16 6.48 18.47
N VAL A 129 18.70 5.53 19.30
CA VAL A 129 19.03 4.11 19.14
C VAL A 129 18.43 3.53 17.85
N ARG A 130 17.26 4.03 17.41
CA ARG A 130 16.61 3.59 16.17
C ARG A 130 17.29 4.20 14.95
N ALA A 131 17.64 5.49 14.97
CA ALA A 131 18.44 6.11 13.94
C ALA A 131 19.72 5.28 13.68
N LYS A 132 20.47 4.96 14.75
CA LYS A 132 21.68 4.12 14.67
C LYS A 132 21.41 2.73 14.10
N SER A 133 20.33 2.07 14.51
CA SER A 133 19.99 0.72 13.98
C SER A 133 19.64 0.73 12.50
N HIS A 134 19.27 1.88 11.95
CA HIS A 134 19.01 2.08 10.52
C HIS A 134 20.20 2.67 9.76
N GLY A 135 21.36 2.83 10.42
CA GLY A 135 22.60 3.29 9.78
C GLY A 135 22.76 4.81 9.72
N TYR A 136 22.05 5.56 10.57
CA TYR A 136 22.13 7.03 10.64
C TYR A 136 22.73 7.49 11.97
N ASP A 137 23.45 8.61 11.92
CA ASP A 137 23.77 9.36 13.14
C ASP A 137 22.46 10.02 13.67
N PRO A 138 22.22 10.02 14.99
CA PRO A 138 21.04 10.67 15.56
C PRO A 138 20.86 12.14 15.17
N GLN A 139 21.95 12.88 14.96
CA GLN A 139 21.92 14.27 14.51
C GLN A 139 21.40 14.41 13.09
N GLU A 140 21.56 13.40 12.24
CA GLU A 140 21.04 13.39 10.89
C GLU A 140 19.50 13.36 10.82
N MET A 141 18.83 13.07 11.94
CA MET A 141 17.36 13.10 12.03
C MET A 141 16.79 14.51 11.99
N GLU A 142 17.60 15.55 12.12
CA GLU A 142 17.21 16.94 11.84
C GLU A 142 17.08 17.23 10.34
N ASN A 143 17.73 16.42 9.50
CA ASN A 143 17.53 16.44 8.05
C ASN A 143 16.25 15.67 7.69
N ASP A 144 15.27 16.39 7.15
CA ASP A 144 13.94 15.83 6.85
C ASP A 144 14.00 14.62 5.91
N GLU A 145 14.89 14.61 4.92
CA GLU A 145 15.01 13.52 3.96
C GLU A 145 15.52 12.23 4.62
N LYS A 146 16.58 12.35 5.41
CA LYS A 146 17.16 11.22 6.17
C LYS A 146 16.20 10.73 7.25
N CYS A 147 15.52 11.65 7.92
CA CYS A 147 14.52 11.32 8.92
C CYS A 147 13.33 10.55 8.30
N ALA A 148 12.82 11.01 7.13
CA ALA A 148 11.76 10.31 6.40
C ALA A 148 12.17 8.90 5.98
N GLU A 149 13.40 8.74 5.48
CA GLU A 149 13.93 7.44 5.08
C GLU A 149 14.10 6.50 6.29
N ALA A 150 14.66 6.99 7.38
CA ALA A 150 14.79 6.24 8.62
C ALA A 150 13.41 5.86 9.20
N ALA A 151 12.41 6.74 9.09
CA ALA A 151 11.05 6.46 9.52
C ALA A 151 10.38 5.34 8.70
N VAL A 152 10.61 5.30 7.40
CA VAL A 152 10.13 4.19 6.55
C VAL A 152 10.80 2.87 6.96
N ARG A 153 12.11 2.86 7.19
CA ARG A 153 12.84 1.66 7.68
C ARG A 153 12.33 1.20 9.05
N GLU A 154 12.08 2.15 9.94
CA GLU A 154 11.49 1.84 11.26
C GLU A 154 10.10 1.25 11.12
N LEU A 155 9.25 1.83 10.26
CA LEU A 155 7.91 1.31 10.03
C LEU A 155 7.93 -0.11 9.44
N TYR A 156 8.89 -0.44 8.56
CA TYR A 156 9.11 -1.81 8.09
C TYR A 156 9.47 -2.76 9.23
N SER A 157 10.43 -2.38 10.06
CA SER A 157 10.80 -3.18 11.24
C SER A 157 9.59 -3.43 12.15
N LYS A 158 8.72 -2.42 12.32
CA LYS A 158 7.49 -2.58 13.11
C LYS A 158 6.44 -3.44 12.40
N LEU A 159 6.38 -3.37 11.06
CA LEU A 159 5.46 -4.20 10.28
C LEU A 159 5.81 -5.69 10.38
N GLU A 160 7.10 -6.02 10.36
CA GLU A 160 7.58 -7.39 10.62
C GLU A 160 7.20 -7.87 12.02
N MET A 161 7.48 -7.06 13.05
CA MET A 161 7.07 -7.35 14.43
C MET A 161 5.55 -7.52 14.57
N ALA A 162 4.78 -6.78 13.79
CA ALA A 162 3.32 -6.81 13.76
C ALA A 162 2.75 -7.92 12.87
N ARG A 163 3.58 -8.75 12.25
CA ARG A 163 3.20 -9.83 11.31
C ARG A 163 2.34 -9.30 10.16
N GLY A 164 2.75 -8.18 9.55
CA GLY A 164 2.07 -7.55 8.43
C GLY A 164 0.85 -6.68 8.78
N ASN A 165 0.47 -6.57 10.05
CA ASN A 165 -0.63 -5.71 10.46
C ASN A 165 -0.15 -4.26 10.61
N LEU A 166 -0.56 -3.39 9.70
CA LEU A 166 -0.09 -2.01 9.61
C LEU A 166 -0.51 -1.15 10.82
N ASP A 167 -1.74 -1.29 11.31
CA ASP A 167 -2.20 -0.56 12.49
C ASP A 167 -1.40 -0.93 13.74
N ARG A 168 -1.13 -2.23 13.90
CA ARG A 168 -0.25 -2.71 14.98
C ARG A 168 1.19 -2.20 14.80
N ALA A 169 1.69 -2.12 13.55
CA ALA A 169 3.00 -1.56 13.26
C ALA A 169 3.09 -0.09 13.67
N LYS A 170 2.09 0.73 13.32
CA LYS A 170 1.99 2.13 13.73
C LYS A 170 1.90 2.27 15.25
N LYS A 171 1.15 1.40 15.91
CA LYS A 171 1.14 1.35 17.38
C LYS A 171 2.53 1.08 17.94
N PHE A 172 3.24 0.09 17.40
CA PHE A 172 4.60 -0.27 17.84
C PHE A 172 5.65 0.81 17.51
N TYR A 173 5.36 1.70 16.56
CA TYR A 173 6.21 2.85 16.25
C TYR A 173 6.36 3.76 17.47
N CYS A 174 5.27 4.06 18.15
CA CYS A 174 5.28 4.80 19.42
C CYS A 174 5.84 3.96 20.61
N GLY A 175 5.69 2.62 20.55
CA GLY A 175 6.09 1.72 21.63
C GLY A 175 5.00 0.74 22.04
N GLN A 176 4.90 0.48 23.34
CA GLN A 176 3.92 -0.45 23.91
C GLN A 176 3.18 0.20 25.09
N GLY A 177 2.07 -0.42 25.50
CA GLY A 177 1.27 0.00 26.64
C GLY A 177 0.19 1.04 26.30
N PRO A 178 -0.44 1.67 27.33
CA PRO A 178 -1.58 2.57 27.15
C PRO A 178 -1.29 3.79 26.27
N GLN A 179 -0.06 4.33 26.32
CA GLN A 179 0.35 5.46 25.48
C GLN A 179 0.34 5.10 23.99
N ALA A 180 0.73 3.88 23.64
CA ALA A 180 0.70 3.41 22.25
C ALA A 180 -0.75 3.26 21.73
N GLU A 181 -1.72 2.91 22.58
CA GLU A 181 -3.14 2.91 22.22
C GLU A 181 -3.66 4.33 21.95
N MET A 182 -3.27 5.28 22.80
CA MET A 182 -3.62 6.70 22.59
C MET A 182 -2.99 7.23 21.29
N TYR A 183 -1.76 6.85 21.02
CA TYR A 183 -1.05 7.19 19.80
C TYR A 183 -1.79 6.63 18.56
N LEU A 184 -2.16 5.36 18.56
CA LEU A 184 -2.89 4.76 17.45
C LEU A 184 -4.24 5.47 17.21
N ARG A 185 -4.96 5.84 18.27
CA ARG A 185 -6.18 6.66 18.11
C ARG A 185 -5.90 8.03 17.47
N LYS A 186 -4.76 8.66 17.80
CA LYS A 186 -4.32 9.92 17.17
C LYS A 186 -4.04 9.72 15.69
N VAL A 187 -3.30 8.67 15.33
CA VAL A 187 -3.01 8.30 13.94
C VAL A 187 -4.31 8.06 13.16
N HIS A 188 -5.26 7.30 13.70
CA HIS A 188 -6.56 7.08 13.06
C HIS A 188 -7.38 8.36 12.91
N LYS A 189 -7.31 9.29 13.86
CA LYS A 189 -7.95 10.61 13.73
C LYS A 189 -7.35 11.38 12.55
N VAL A 190 -6.03 11.44 12.46
CA VAL A 190 -5.32 12.09 11.35
C VAL A 190 -5.70 11.43 10.01
N ARG A 191 -5.75 10.11 9.95
CA ARG A 191 -6.17 9.37 8.73
C ARG A 191 -7.57 9.79 8.28
N ARG A 192 -8.53 9.86 9.19
CA ARG A 192 -9.89 10.31 8.86
C ARG A 192 -9.93 11.75 8.35
N GLU A 193 -9.14 12.66 8.94
CA GLU A 193 -9.04 14.04 8.48
C GLU A 193 -8.46 14.14 7.06
N MET A 194 -7.45 13.33 6.74
CA MET A 194 -6.89 13.25 5.39
C MET A 194 -7.86 12.65 4.39
N LEU A 195 -8.61 11.62 4.76
CA LEU A 195 -9.63 11.02 3.88
C LEU A 195 -10.76 12.02 3.59
N ALA A 196 -11.23 12.75 4.59
CA ALA A 196 -12.23 13.80 4.39
C ALA A 196 -11.71 14.95 3.50
N GLU A 197 -10.42 15.27 3.57
CA GLU A 197 -9.80 16.24 2.65
C GLU A 197 -9.72 15.71 1.22
N LEU A 198 -9.40 14.41 1.06
CA LEU A 198 -9.37 13.75 -0.25
C LEU A 198 -10.76 13.78 -0.92
N GLU A 199 -11.82 13.50 -0.17
CA GLU A 199 -13.20 13.60 -0.65
C GLU A 199 -13.51 15.01 -1.12
N ARG A 200 -13.25 16.03 -0.30
CA ARG A 200 -13.47 17.45 -0.67
C ARG A 200 -12.72 17.86 -1.94
N GLN A 201 -11.46 17.42 -2.11
CA GLN A 201 -10.71 17.73 -3.32
C GLN A 201 -11.28 17.02 -4.55
N THR A 202 -11.74 15.77 -4.39
CA THR A 202 -12.36 15.01 -5.47
C THR A 202 -13.68 15.65 -5.92
N GLU A 203 -14.53 16.08 -4.97
CA GLU A 203 -15.78 16.78 -5.28
C GLU A 203 -15.55 18.11 -6.01
N ARG A 204 -14.56 18.90 -5.60
CA ARG A 204 -14.20 20.15 -6.30
C ARG A 204 -13.78 19.90 -7.74
N LEU A 205 -12.93 18.90 -7.98
CA LEU A 205 -12.49 18.55 -9.33
C LEU A 205 -13.67 18.10 -10.21
N ALA A 206 -14.64 17.36 -9.67
CA ALA A 206 -15.84 16.93 -10.38
C ALA A 206 -16.74 18.12 -10.76
N MET A 207 -16.89 19.11 -9.86
CA MET A 207 -17.69 20.31 -10.13
C MET A 207 -17.04 21.22 -11.20
N ASP A 208 -15.71 21.34 -11.18
CA ASP A 208 -14.96 22.14 -12.14
C ASP A 208 -15.03 21.54 -13.57
N ASP A 209 -15.03 20.20 -13.69
CA ASP A 209 -15.14 19.49 -14.98
C ASP A 209 -16.54 19.63 -15.58
N ASP A 210 -17.60 19.61 -14.77
CA ASP A 210 -18.98 19.80 -15.23
C ASP A 210 -19.25 21.26 -15.69
N GLY A 211 -18.63 22.24 -15.00
CA GLY A 211 -18.73 23.67 -15.36
C GLY A 211 -18.04 24.03 -16.68
N THR A 212 -17.08 23.24 -17.14
CA THR A 212 -16.39 23.47 -18.44
C THR A 212 -17.13 22.89 -19.63
N ARG A 213 -18.07 21.95 -19.44
CA ARG A 213 -18.90 21.34 -20.48
C ARG A 213 -20.09 22.18 -20.91
N THR A 214 -20.41 23.27 -20.20
CA THR A 214 -21.60 24.12 -20.42
C THR A 214 -21.30 25.47 -21.06
N ARG A 215 -20.11 25.68 -21.66
CA ARG A 215 -19.77 26.91 -22.40
C ARG A 215 -19.44 26.65 -23.85
#